data_64511009794b93f1648849ca8f120ba2
#
_entry.id   64511009794b93f1648849ca8f120ba2
#
_cell.length_a   1.000
_cell.length_b   1.000
_cell.length_c   1.000
_cell.angle_alpha   90.00
_cell.angle_beta   90.00
_cell.angle_gamma   90.00
#
_symmetry.space_group_name_H-M   'P 1'
#
loop_
_entity.id
_entity.type
_entity.pdbx_description
1 polymer ?
#
loop_
_entity_poly.entity_id
_entity_poly.type
_entity_poly.pdbx_seq_one_letter_code
_entity_poly.pdbx_strand_id
1 'polypeptide(L)'
;MRRTTILGLATLAVLLHGCGGNGAGGGAGITATGYVAYVRVVDPVTGQPLSTAEVHFVTDTGNLPMRRVVAGQTTDPNEISLRFAQAIVSDAKEGDFVLLNVGENLVFRGLWVRRPAGYTAIVRHTTPDNLKRVIQTPDSPNTLAACLVASNQAGVVKTVFGAPEIGKPKVINFGVIEVFPNNPQVPPPPVDDVCP
;
A
#
# COMPACT_ATOMS: atom_id res chain seq x y z
N MET A 1 -16.60 79.52 15.43
CA MET A 1 -17.27 78.23 15.59
C MET A 1 -16.84 77.32 14.44
N ARG A 2 -15.89 76.45 14.63
CA ARG A 2 -15.41 75.44 13.62
C ARG A 2 -15.82 74.10 14.16
N ARG A 3 -16.67 73.37 13.42
CA ARG A 3 -17.06 72.00 13.70
C ARG A 3 -16.01 71.05 13.01
N THR A 4 -15.33 70.27 13.81
CA THR A 4 -14.42 69.26 13.36
C THR A 4 -15.20 67.96 13.26
N THR A 5 -15.34 67.43 12.01
CA THR A 5 -15.97 66.15 11.71
C THR A 5 -14.89 65.08 11.76
N ILE A 6 -14.99 64.14 12.67
CA ILE A 6 -14.09 62.97 12.77
C ILE A 6 -14.64 61.89 11.84
N LEU A 7 -13.92 61.58 10.77
CA LEU A 7 -14.24 60.45 9.90
C LEU A 7 -13.67 59.17 10.54
N GLY A 8 -14.57 58.31 10.99
CA GLY A 8 -14.19 56.98 11.47
C GLY A 8 -13.85 56.09 10.30
N LEU A 9 -12.61 55.59 10.26
CA LEU A 9 -12.14 54.57 9.30
C LEU A 9 -12.64 53.20 9.76
N ALA A 10 -13.67 52.67 9.12
CA ALA A 10 -14.10 51.29 9.32
C ALA A 10 -13.17 50.36 8.55
N THR A 11 -12.34 49.63 9.28
CA THR A 11 -11.48 48.62 8.73
C THR A 11 -12.35 47.40 8.39
N LEU A 12 -12.64 47.22 7.10
CA LEU A 12 -13.33 46.04 6.56
C LEU A 12 -12.35 44.86 6.55
N ALA A 13 -12.46 43.97 7.51
CA ALA A 13 -11.75 42.70 7.51
C ALA A 13 -12.39 41.79 6.43
N VAL A 14 -11.75 41.72 5.30
CA VAL A 14 -12.08 40.75 4.24
C VAL A 14 -11.62 39.37 4.71
N LEU A 15 -12.56 38.61 5.23
CA LEU A 15 -12.39 37.17 5.40
C LEU A 15 -12.33 36.54 4.01
N LEU A 16 -11.11 36.28 3.53
CA LEU A 16 -10.87 35.44 2.37
C LEU A 16 -11.26 34.01 2.74
N HIS A 17 -12.54 33.70 2.56
CA HIS A 17 -12.94 32.31 2.42
C HIS A 17 -12.40 31.82 1.08
N GLY A 18 -11.26 31.12 1.12
CA GLY A 18 -10.74 30.42 0.00
C GLY A 18 -11.76 29.37 -0.44
N CYS A 19 -12.61 29.72 -1.40
CA CYS A 19 -13.34 28.73 -2.20
C CYS A 19 -12.31 27.89 -2.95
N GLY A 20 -11.98 26.73 -2.39
CA GLY A 20 -11.24 25.70 -3.07
C GLY A 20 -11.99 25.36 -4.35
N GLY A 21 -11.33 25.59 -5.48
CA GLY A 21 -11.87 25.31 -6.81
C GLY A 21 -12.38 23.87 -6.88
N ASN A 22 -13.61 23.73 -7.33
CA ASN A 22 -14.19 22.47 -7.78
C ASN A 22 -13.43 21.98 -9.02
N GLY A 23 -12.31 21.28 -8.78
CA GLY A 23 -11.77 20.38 -9.75
C GLY A 23 -12.68 19.17 -9.82
N ALA A 24 -13.50 19.08 -10.86
CA ALA A 24 -14.30 17.91 -11.17
C ALA A 24 -13.35 16.70 -11.40
N GLY A 25 -13.25 15.87 -10.41
CA GLY A 25 -12.46 14.63 -10.39
C GLY A 25 -12.66 13.99 -9.04
N GLY A 26 -13.82 13.31 -8.88
CA GLY A 26 -14.29 12.74 -7.61
C GLY A 26 -13.38 11.67 -7.04
N GLY A 27 -12.34 12.09 -6.35
CA GLY A 27 -11.73 11.32 -5.30
C GLY A 27 -12.07 12.02 -4.00
N ALA A 28 -12.95 11.46 -3.17
CA ALA A 28 -13.07 11.86 -1.79
C ALA A 28 -11.65 12.02 -1.26
N GLY A 29 -11.32 13.19 -0.69
CA GLY A 29 -9.95 13.53 -0.31
C GLY A 29 -9.31 12.49 0.58
N ILE A 30 -8.73 11.47 -0.04
CA ILE A 30 -8.01 10.40 0.64
C ILE A 30 -6.70 11.02 1.12
N THR A 31 -6.60 11.23 2.41
CA THR A 31 -5.38 11.69 3.04
C THR A 31 -4.64 10.49 3.58
N ALA A 32 -3.40 10.32 3.16
CA ALA A 32 -2.53 9.31 3.73
C ALA A 32 -1.90 9.84 5.01
N THR A 33 -2.17 9.19 6.12
CA THR A 33 -1.61 9.51 7.43
C THR A 33 -1.03 8.24 8.06
N GLY A 34 -0.11 8.39 9.01
CA GLY A 34 0.46 7.25 9.72
C GLY A 34 1.33 6.36 8.81
N TYR A 35 0.94 5.11 8.61
CA TYR A 35 1.72 4.17 7.80
C TYR A 35 1.02 3.83 6.49
N VAL A 36 1.81 3.62 5.47
CA VAL A 36 1.38 3.16 4.15
C VAL A 36 2.18 1.93 3.78
N ALA A 37 1.51 0.79 3.59
CA ALA A 37 2.15 -0.42 3.09
C ALA A 37 2.18 -0.41 1.55
N TYR A 38 3.30 -0.83 0.97
CA TYR A 38 3.51 -0.88 -0.47
C TYR A 38 4.24 -2.16 -0.86
N VAL A 39 3.79 -2.79 -1.93
CA VAL A 39 4.43 -3.98 -2.49
C VAL A 39 4.15 -4.07 -3.99
N ARG A 40 5.11 -4.63 -4.74
CA ARG A 40 4.95 -4.99 -6.15
C ARG A 40 4.75 -6.49 -6.29
N VAL A 41 3.78 -6.92 -7.11
CA VAL A 41 3.55 -8.34 -7.42
C VAL A 41 3.69 -8.53 -8.91
N VAL A 42 4.57 -9.43 -9.32
CA VAL A 42 4.91 -9.64 -10.75
C VAL A 42 4.94 -11.13 -11.12
N ASP A 43 4.73 -11.37 -12.39
CA ASP A 43 5.07 -12.63 -13.03
C ASP A 43 6.58 -12.65 -13.33
N PRO A 44 7.36 -13.59 -12.79
CA PRO A 44 8.81 -13.61 -12.96
C PRO A 44 9.28 -13.95 -14.37
N VAL A 45 8.40 -14.53 -15.22
CA VAL A 45 8.71 -14.88 -16.60
C VAL A 45 8.61 -13.68 -17.53
N THR A 46 7.55 -12.90 -17.33
CA THR A 46 7.26 -11.72 -18.17
C THR A 46 7.78 -10.42 -17.56
N GLY A 47 8.04 -10.40 -16.26
CA GLY A 47 8.36 -9.18 -15.50
C GLY A 47 7.19 -8.20 -15.36
N GLN A 48 5.99 -8.60 -15.83
CA GLN A 48 4.81 -7.73 -15.81
C GLN A 48 4.08 -7.80 -14.47
N PRO A 49 3.41 -6.71 -14.07
CA PRO A 49 2.55 -6.71 -12.90
C PRO A 49 1.47 -7.77 -13.00
N LEU A 50 1.23 -8.49 -11.92
CA LEU A 50 0.20 -9.51 -11.84
C LEU A 50 -1.12 -8.87 -11.38
N SER A 51 -1.79 -8.18 -12.30
CA SER A 51 -2.97 -7.35 -12.03
C SER A 51 -4.19 -8.10 -11.49
N THR A 52 -4.21 -9.42 -11.63
CA THR A 52 -5.29 -10.31 -11.13
C THR A 52 -4.97 -10.95 -9.78
N ALA A 53 -3.80 -10.67 -9.20
CA ALA A 53 -3.50 -11.05 -7.82
C ALA A 53 -4.33 -10.20 -6.84
N GLU A 54 -4.55 -10.74 -5.66
CA GLU A 54 -5.02 -9.98 -4.50
C GLU A 54 -3.93 -10.04 -3.42
N VAL A 55 -3.70 -8.91 -2.75
CA VAL A 55 -2.73 -8.85 -1.66
C VAL A 55 -3.42 -8.38 -0.40
N HIS A 56 -3.14 -9.05 0.70
CA HIS A 56 -3.67 -8.70 2.01
C HIS A 56 -2.54 -8.45 3.00
N PHE A 57 -2.66 -7.38 3.74
CA PHE A 57 -1.86 -7.10 4.92
C PHE A 57 -2.51 -7.80 6.11
N VAL A 58 -1.89 -8.88 6.58
CA VAL A 58 -2.44 -9.76 7.61
C VAL A 58 -2.07 -9.25 8.98
N THR A 59 -3.06 -9.16 9.87
CA THR A 59 -2.89 -8.75 11.26
C THR A 59 -3.44 -9.80 12.22
N ASP A 60 -3.25 -9.59 13.51
CA ASP A 60 -3.84 -10.43 14.55
C ASP A 60 -5.37 -10.27 14.68
N THR A 61 -5.91 -9.16 14.17
CA THR A 61 -7.35 -8.82 14.23
C THR A 61 -8.09 -9.03 12.92
N GLY A 62 -7.36 -9.28 11.81
CA GLY A 62 -7.98 -9.50 10.51
C GLY A 62 -7.05 -9.23 9.33
N ASN A 63 -7.61 -9.41 8.15
CA ASN A 63 -6.89 -9.25 6.88
C ASN A 63 -7.36 -7.97 6.20
N LEU A 64 -6.43 -7.08 5.93
CA LEU A 64 -6.68 -5.80 5.29
C LEU A 64 -6.33 -5.90 3.80
N PRO A 65 -7.32 -5.82 2.88
CA PRO A 65 -7.04 -5.88 1.46
C PRO A 65 -6.26 -4.64 1.02
N MET A 66 -5.20 -4.85 0.24
CA MET A 66 -4.43 -3.78 -0.37
C MET A 66 -5.08 -3.36 -1.68
N ARG A 67 -5.06 -2.06 -1.97
CA ARG A 67 -5.62 -1.47 -3.19
C ARG A 67 -4.64 -1.61 -4.34
N ARG A 68 -5.15 -1.99 -5.51
CA ARG A 68 -4.36 -2.05 -6.73
C ARG A 68 -4.19 -0.66 -7.33
N VAL A 69 -2.98 -0.34 -7.74
CA VAL A 69 -2.66 0.91 -8.45
C VAL A 69 -3.09 0.80 -9.91
N VAL A 70 -3.87 1.76 -10.39
CA VAL A 70 -4.38 1.82 -11.77
C VAL A 70 -3.99 3.14 -12.45
N ALA A 71 -3.77 3.11 -13.76
CA ALA A 71 -3.28 4.28 -14.51
C ALA A 71 -4.23 5.47 -14.46
N GLY A 72 -5.54 5.21 -14.55
CA GLY A 72 -6.59 6.23 -14.65
C GLY A 72 -7.19 6.64 -13.31
N GLN A 73 -8.25 7.43 -13.39
CA GLN A 73 -9.16 7.68 -12.26
C GLN A 73 -9.99 6.42 -12.01
N THR A 74 -10.25 6.13 -10.75
CA THR A 74 -11.07 4.99 -10.37
C THR A 74 -12.07 5.36 -9.29
N THR A 75 -13.24 4.73 -9.32
CA THR A 75 -14.25 4.78 -8.25
C THR A 75 -14.33 3.44 -7.51
N ASP A 76 -13.56 2.43 -7.94
CA ASP A 76 -13.50 1.14 -7.25
C ASP A 76 -12.76 1.32 -5.91
N PRO A 77 -13.38 0.93 -4.77
CA PRO A 77 -12.74 1.02 -3.45
C PRO A 77 -11.49 0.14 -3.32
N ASN A 78 -11.35 -0.87 -4.17
CA ASN A 78 -10.19 -1.77 -4.22
C ASN A 78 -9.04 -1.24 -5.08
N GLU A 79 -9.21 -0.06 -5.65
CA GLU A 79 -8.22 0.55 -6.52
C GLU A 79 -7.80 1.94 -6.03
N ILE A 80 -6.65 2.39 -6.50
CA ILE A 80 -6.10 3.72 -6.24
C ILE A 80 -5.44 4.23 -7.51
N SER A 81 -5.64 5.52 -7.85
CA SER A 81 -5.01 6.07 -9.03
C SER A 81 -3.49 6.14 -8.89
N LEU A 82 -2.76 5.89 -9.98
CA LEU A 82 -1.31 5.96 -10.03
C LEU A 82 -0.78 7.33 -9.58
N ARG A 83 -1.43 8.41 -10.00
CA ARG A 83 -1.06 9.76 -9.59
C ARG A 83 -1.10 9.94 -8.07
N PHE A 84 -2.12 9.40 -7.42
CA PHE A 84 -2.24 9.49 -5.96
C PHE A 84 -1.22 8.57 -5.27
N ALA A 85 -1.05 7.34 -5.77
CA ALA A 85 -0.06 6.42 -5.24
C ALA A 85 1.36 7.01 -5.32
N GLN A 86 1.73 7.63 -6.43
CA GLN A 86 3.03 8.27 -6.64
C GLN A 86 3.27 9.52 -5.78
N ALA A 87 2.20 10.19 -5.35
CA ALA A 87 2.34 11.30 -4.38
C ALA A 87 2.83 10.82 -3.00
N ILE A 88 2.69 9.52 -2.69
CA ILE A 88 3.09 8.91 -1.42
C ILE A 88 4.32 8.02 -1.61
N VAL A 89 4.32 7.20 -2.65
CA VAL A 89 5.37 6.25 -3.02
C VAL A 89 5.84 6.61 -4.41
N SER A 90 6.93 7.38 -4.51
CA SER A 90 7.43 7.93 -5.79
C SER A 90 7.61 6.90 -6.89
N ASP A 91 8.01 5.67 -6.49
CA ASP A 91 8.34 4.58 -7.39
C ASP A 91 7.14 3.67 -7.71
N ALA A 92 5.93 4.03 -7.22
CA ALA A 92 4.72 3.26 -7.50
C ALA A 92 4.45 3.19 -9.00
N LYS A 93 4.06 2.00 -9.46
CA LYS A 93 3.70 1.72 -10.85
C LYS A 93 2.30 1.16 -10.93
N GLU A 94 1.72 1.22 -12.11
CA GLU A 94 0.47 0.53 -12.39
C GLU A 94 0.62 -0.97 -12.10
N GLY A 95 -0.40 -1.53 -11.44
CA GLY A 95 -0.42 -2.92 -11.01
C GLY A 95 0.26 -3.20 -9.66
N ASP A 96 0.91 -2.22 -9.04
CA ASP A 96 1.41 -2.33 -7.66
C ASP A 96 0.25 -2.31 -6.65
N PHE A 97 0.54 -2.62 -5.38
CA PHE A 97 -0.45 -2.66 -4.31
C PHE A 97 -0.08 -1.71 -3.17
N VAL A 98 -1.09 -1.00 -2.67
CA VAL A 98 -0.94 0.01 -1.61
C VAL A 98 -2.05 -0.17 -0.57
N LEU A 99 -1.71 -0.13 0.71
CA LEU A 99 -2.65 -0.01 1.81
C LEU A 99 -2.39 1.30 2.54
N LEU A 100 -3.40 2.17 2.60
CA LEU A 100 -3.32 3.46 3.27
C LEU A 100 -3.74 3.35 4.73
N ASN A 101 -3.24 4.27 5.55
CA ASN A 101 -3.68 4.49 6.93
C ASN A 101 -3.60 3.23 7.82
N VAL A 102 -2.51 2.48 7.69
CA VAL A 102 -2.25 1.33 8.56
C VAL A 102 -2.09 1.82 10.00
N GLY A 103 -2.83 1.21 10.92
CA GLY A 103 -2.81 1.56 12.32
C GLY A 103 -1.47 1.24 13.00
N GLU A 104 -0.93 2.16 13.76
CA GLU A 104 0.38 2.02 14.43
C GLU A 104 0.46 0.89 15.46
N ASN A 105 -0.68 0.56 16.07
CA ASN A 105 -0.78 -0.46 17.11
C ASN A 105 -1.23 -1.83 16.60
N LEU A 106 -1.47 -1.96 15.30
CA LEU A 106 -1.77 -3.27 14.69
C LEU A 106 -0.56 -4.19 14.83
N VAL A 107 -0.81 -5.47 15.06
CA VAL A 107 0.21 -6.50 15.03
C VAL A 107 0.27 -7.07 13.62
N PHE A 108 1.27 -6.65 12.85
CA PHE A 108 1.54 -7.18 11.53
C PHE A 108 2.04 -8.63 11.64
N ARG A 109 1.50 -9.52 10.83
CA ARG A 109 1.88 -10.94 10.76
C ARG A 109 2.57 -11.30 9.46
N GLY A 110 2.29 -10.58 8.38
CA GLY A 110 2.86 -10.81 7.06
C GLY A 110 1.95 -10.33 5.94
N LEU A 111 2.38 -10.57 4.71
CA LEU A 111 1.55 -10.38 3.53
C LEU A 111 1.07 -11.74 3.03
N TRP A 112 -0.19 -11.81 2.64
CA TRP A 112 -0.73 -12.95 1.93
C TRP A 112 -1.10 -12.56 0.52
N VAL A 113 -0.66 -13.36 -0.45
CA VAL A 113 -0.95 -13.16 -1.87
C VAL A 113 -1.87 -14.25 -2.33
N ARG A 114 -3.09 -13.87 -2.73
CA ARG A 114 -4.00 -14.78 -3.42
C ARG A 114 -3.54 -14.91 -4.86
N ARG A 115 -3.06 -16.09 -5.20
CA ARG A 115 -2.63 -16.39 -6.55
C ARG A 115 -3.80 -16.39 -7.53
N PRO A 116 -3.64 -15.86 -8.75
CA PRO A 116 -4.61 -16.05 -9.82
C PRO A 116 -4.65 -17.51 -10.30
N ALA A 117 -5.72 -17.86 -11.03
CA ALA A 117 -5.76 -19.14 -11.73
C ALA A 117 -4.57 -19.29 -12.69
N GLY A 118 -3.97 -20.46 -12.74
CA GLY A 118 -2.80 -20.73 -13.56
C GLY A 118 -1.44 -20.41 -12.91
N TYR A 119 -1.44 -20.01 -11.64
CA TYR A 119 -0.23 -19.77 -10.86
C TYR A 119 -0.07 -20.74 -9.70
N THR A 120 1.18 -21.01 -9.30
CA THR A 120 1.50 -21.88 -8.17
C THR A 120 1.35 -21.16 -6.83
N ALA A 121 1.37 -21.91 -5.73
CA ALA A 121 1.44 -21.34 -4.38
C ALA A 121 2.86 -20.88 -4.01
N ILE A 122 3.84 -21.08 -4.89
CA ILE A 122 5.23 -20.71 -4.62
C ILE A 122 5.48 -19.29 -5.08
N VAL A 123 6.02 -18.48 -4.20
CA VAL A 123 6.40 -17.10 -4.45
C VAL A 123 7.84 -16.87 -4.06
N ARG A 124 8.51 -15.94 -4.76
CA ARG A 124 9.81 -15.43 -4.33
C ARG A 124 9.63 -13.99 -3.86
N HIS A 125 9.92 -13.75 -2.62
CA HIS A 125 9.93 -12.41 -2.04
C HIS A 125 11.35 -11.85 -2.10
N THR A 126 11.48 -10.66 -2.69
CA THR A 126 12.73 -9.89 -2.71
C THR A 126 12.49 -8.59 -1.96
N THR A 127 13.15 -8.41 -0.84
CA THR A 127 13.07 -7.18 -0.02
C THR A 127 13.79 -6.01 -0.70
N PRO A 128 13.57 -4.75 -0.29
CA PRO A 128 14.25 -3.60 -0.86
C PRO A 128 15.78 -3.65 -0.76
N ASP A 129 16.32 -4.35 0.22
CA ASP A 129 17.77 -4.60 0.43
C ASP A 129 18.26 -5.86 -0.29
N ASN A 130 17.47 -6.39 -1.23
CA ASN A 130 17.76 -7.53 -2.09
C ASN A 130 17.92 -8.91 -1.39
N LEU A 131 17.40 -9.04 -0.18
CA LEU A 131 17.26 -10.37 0.41
C LEU A 131 16.14 -11.13 -0.30
N LYS A 132 16.43 -12.37 -0.68
CA LYS A 132 15.50 -13.23 -1.40
C LYS A 132 15.09 -14.40 -0.53
N ARG A 133 13.80 -14.74 -0.61
CA ARG A 133 13.23 -15.89 0.08
C ARG A 133 12.15 -16.52 -0.80
N VAL A 134 12.20 -17.82 -0.96
CA VAL A 134 11.18 -18.59 -1.68
C VAL A 134 10.27 -19.26 -0.67
N ILE A 135 8.98 -19.01 -0.79
CA ILE A 135 7.98 -19.37 0.21
C ILE A 135 6.82 -20.06 -0.50
N GLN A 136 6.29 -21.10 0.11
CA GLN A 136 4.99 -21.65 -0.25
C GLN A 136 3.92 -20.91 0.53
N THR A 137 3.05 -20.15 -0.15
CA THR A 137 1.97 -19.42 0.49
C THR A 137 0.83 -20.37 0.90
N PRO A 138 0.19 -20.15 2.04
CA PRO A 138 -0.99 -20.91 2.44
C PRO A 138 -2.20 -20.57 1.54
N ASP A 139 -3.16 -21.47 1.48
CA ASP A 139 -4.41 -21.26 0.70
C ASP A 139 -5.34 -20.22 1.34
N SER A 140 -5.17 -19.94 2.63
CA SER A 140 -5.96 -18.98 3.38
C SER A 140 -5.08 -18.10 4.26
N PRO A 141 -5.34 -16.78 4.36
CA PRO A 141 -4.61 -15.88 5.24
C PRO A 141 -4.88 -16.12 6.73
N ASN A 142 -5.93 -16.88 7.06
CA ASN A 142 -6.33 -17.18 8.44
C ASN A 142 -5.53 -18.32 9.08
N THR A 143 -4.74 -19.04 8.31
CA THR A 143 -3.81 -19.99 8.89
C THR A 143 -2.74 -19.23 9.66
N LEU A 144 -2.48 -19.63 10.90
CA LEU A 144 -1.38 -19.10 11.75
C LEU A 144 0.02 -19.42 11.17
N ALA A 145 0.08 -19.69 9.87
CA ALA A 145 1.25 -20.18 9.21
C ALA A 145 2.38 -19.14 9.26
N ALA A 146 3.52 -19.59 9.75
CA ALA A 146 4.79 -18.89 9.66
C ALA A 146 5.24 -18.57 8.22
N CYS A 147 4.42 -18.90 7.23
CA CYS A 147 4.69 -18.89 5.79
C CYS A 147 4.07 -17.72 5.05
N LEU A 148 3.58 -16.72 5.75
CA LEU A 148 3.18 -15.49 5.10
C LEU A 148 4.41 -14.76 4.56
N VAL A 149 4.25 -14.18 3.38
CA VAL A 149 5.29 -13.36 2.75
C VAL A 149 5.63 -12.19 3.67
N ALA A 150 6.89 -11.82 3.77
CA ALA A 150 7.37 -10.75 4.65
C ALA A 150 7.08 -10.95 6.16
N SER A 151 6.71 -12.15 6.60
CA SER A 151 6.43 -12.47 8.01
C SER A 151 7.65 -12.36 8.94
N ASN A 152 8.86 -12.33 8.40
CA ASN A 152 10.10 -12.09 9.16
C ASN A 152 10.15 -10.70 9.83
N GLN A 153 9.26 -9.81 9.44
CA GLN A 153 9.08 -8.48 10.02
C GLN A 153 7.84 -8.40 10.93
N ALA A 154 7.29 -9.55 11.36
CA ALA A 154 6.08 -9.60 12.17
C ALA A 154 6.24 -8.86 13.51
N GLY A 155 5.16 -8.20 13.96
CA GLY A 155 5.12 -7.47 15.22
C GLY A 155 4.29 -6.20 15.16
N VAL A 156 4.28 -5.44 16.26
CA VAL A 156 3.53 -4.18 16.33
C VAL A 156 4.10 -3.18 15.31
N VAL A 157 3.25 -2.63 14.45
CA VAL A 157 3.66 -1.80 13.31
C VAL A 157 4.63 -0.71 13.71
N LYS A 158 4.33 0.10 14.73
CA LYS A 158 5.23 1.16 15.19
C LYS A 158 6.56 0.66 15.76
N THR A 159 6.57 -0.54 16.30
CA THR A 159 7.79 -1.14 16.88
C THR A 159 8.69 -1.68 15.78
N VAL A 160 8.10 -2.40 14.82
CA VAL A 160 8.84 -3.06 13.74
C VAL A 160 9.34 -2.05 12.71
N PHE A 161 8.49 -1.10 12.33
CA PHE A 161 8.79 -0.17 11.23
C PHE A 161 9.22 1.21 11.71
N GLY A 162 9.18 1.48 13.01
CA GLY A 162 9.53 2.78 13.63
C GLY A 162 8.46 3.85 13.39
N ALA A 163 8.53 4.97 14.09
CA ALA A 163 7.55 6.05 13.99
C ALA A 163 7.60 6.78 12.64
N PRO A 164 6.44 7.28 12.15
CA PRO A 164 6.41 8.20 11.01
C PRO A 164 6.98 9.57 11.39
N GLU A 165 7.47 10.29 10.39
CA GLU A 165 7.83 11.71 10.56
C GLU A 165 6.55 12.56 10.71
N ILE A 166 6.67 13.68 11.44
CA ILE A 166 5.55 14.59 11.62
C ILE A 166 5.09 15.13 10.27
N GLY A 167 3.80 14.95 9.98
CA GLY A 167 3.16 15.48 8.77
C GLY A 167 3.42 14.67 7.49
N LYS A 168 4.11 13.52 7.58
CA LYS A 168 4.34 12.63 6.45
C LYS A 168 3.95 11.19 6.78
N PRO A 169 3.32 10.44 5.87
CA PRO A 169 3.12 9.03 6.05
C PRO A 169 4.47 8.28 5.98
N LYS A 170 4.61 7.25 6.81
CA LYS A 170 5.74 6.33 6.70
C LYS A 170 5.42 5.21 5.73
N VAL A 171 6.17 5.13 4.65
CA VAL A 171 6.04 4.04 3.67
C VAL A 171 6.77 2.81 4.20
N ILE A 172 6.03 1.71 4.32
CA ILE A 172 6.57 0.37 4.56
C ILE A 172 6.66 -0.30 3.19
N ASN A 173 7.85 -0.30 2.61
CA ASN A 173 8.12 -0.94 1.32
C ASN A 173 8.48 -2.40 1.55
N PHE A 174 7.66 -3.31 1.07
CA PHE A 174 7.91 -4.75 1.15
C PHE A 174 8.70 -5.31 -0.05
N GLY A 175 9.05 -4.47 -1.03
CA GLY A 175 9.80 -4.89 -2.20
C GLY A 175 8.95 -5.58 -3.25
N VAL A 176 9.43 -6.72 -3.77
CA VAL A 176 8.82 -7.42 -4.91
C VAL A 176 8.47 -8.85 -4.53
N ILE A 177 7.26 -9.26 -4.89
CA ILE A 177 6.78 -10.63 -4.80
C ILE A 177 6.59 -11.16 -6.22
N GLU A 178 7.33 -12.19 -6.57
CA GLU A 178 7.20 -12.92 -7.83
C GLU A 178 6.34 -14.15 -7.60
N VAL A 179 5.23 -14.27 -8.33
CA VAL A 179 4.32 -15.43 -8.28
C VAL A 179 4.56 -16.28 -9.50
N PHE A 180 4.97 -17.54 -9.32
CA PHE A 180 5.38 -18.40 -10.42
C PHE A 180 4.16 -19.01 -11.14
N PRO A 181 4.13 -18.95 -12.48
CA PRO A 181 3.08 -19.60 -13.26
C PRO A 181 3.18 -21.12 -13.12
N ASN A 182 2.04 -21.80 -13.22
CA ASN A 182 2.00 -23.27 -13.28
C ASN A 182 2.39 -23.74 -14.69
N ASN A 183 3.67 -23.58 -15.01
CA ASN A 183 4.25 -23.93 -16.30
C ASN A 183 5.38 -24.96 -16.09
N PRO A 184 5.25 -26.20 -16.61
CA PRO A 184 6.28 -27.23 -16.44
C PRO A 184 7.61 -26.89 -17.13
N GLN A 185 7.62 -25.96 -18.08
CA GLN A 185 8.85 -25.50 -18.75
C GLN A 185 9.62 -24.46 -17.92
N VAL A 186 8.95 -23.84 -16.94
CA VAL A 186 9.56 -22.86 -16.03
C VAL A 186 9.15 -23.23 -14.61
N PRO A 187 9.70 -24.30 -14.05
CA PRO A 187 9.36 -24.74 -12.71
C PRO A 187 9.76 -23.66 -11.70
N PRO A 188 8.96 -23.47 -10.64
CA PRO A 188 9.32 -22.56 -9.55
C PRO A 188 10.60 -23.05 -8.86
N PRO A 189 11.39 -22.14 -8.27
CA PRO A 189 12.56 -22.52 -7.49
C PRO A 189 12.17 -23.38 -6.28
N PRO A 190 13.11 -24.15 -5.71
CA PRO A 190 12.89 -24.84 -4.45
C PRO A 190 12.49 -23.89 -3.34
N VAL A 191 11.61 -24.35 -2.46
CA VAL A 191 11.19 -23.58 -1.28
C VAL A 191 12.33 -23.55 -0.27
N ASP A 192 12.73 -22.36 0.21
CA ASP A 192 13.83 -22.20 1.16
C ASP A 192 13.48 -22.72 2.55
N ASP A 193 12.20 -22.55 2.96
CA ASP A 193 11.70 -23.00 4.24
C ASP A 193 10.49 -23.91 4.05
N VAL A 194 10.54 -25.06 4.69
CA VAL A 194 9.35 -25.89 4.91
C VAL A 194 8.53 -25.16 5.96
N CYS A 195 7.40 -24.65 5.56
CA CYS A 195 6.43 -24.07 6.46
C CYS A 195 6.01 -25.12 7.52
N PRO A 196 6.10 -24.84 8.83
CA PRO A 196 5.65 -25.75 9.86
C PRO A 196 4.14 -25.97 9.80
#